data_c175a2a73aba69b471e72225ed2aa39b
#
_entry.id   c175a2a73aba69b471e72225ed2aa39b
#
_cell.length_a   1.000
_cell.length_b   1.000
_cell.length_c   1.000
_cell.angle_alpha   90.00
_cell.angle_beta   90.00
_cell.angle_gamma   90.00
#
_symmetry.space_group_name_H-M   'P 1'
#
loop_
_entity.id
_entity.type
_entity.pdbx_description
1 polymer ?
#
loop_
_entity_poly.entity_id
_entity_poly.type
_entity_poly.pdbx_seq_one_letter_code
_entity_poly.pdbx_strand_id
1 'polypeptide(L)'
;VPENFGVSARVGDCPFFVIEADEYDSAFFDKRSKFVHYRPKTLVINNLEFDHADIFADLSAIQTQFHHLVRMVPENGLILTPNHTPSIEDTLKKGCWSSRQALGKEWAAELINQDGSEFYVVHNGCQVGSVKWSLLGQHNVDNALMAIASAHHAGVTLPDAIDALSHFKNVKRRMEIKGNVDGITVYDDFAHHPTAIATTLDGLRKKVGHARILAVLEPRSNTMKMGVHKDTLAGAWHQADEVFLFEPSDMDWSLSLAVAHSETPTHCFNNIENIVQALVDTAQDGDHILVMSNGGFGGIHSQILSALSAQEQKA
;
A
#
# COMPACT_ATOMS: atom_id res chain seq x y z
N VAL A 1 4.26 4.58 11.55
CA VAL A 1 3.97 4.35 12.98
C VAL A 1 2.50 4.02 13.11
N PRO A 2 2.12 2.85 13.65
CA PRO A 2 0.73 2.51 13.94
C PRO A 2 0.16 3.45 15.00
N GLU A 3 -1.02 4.02 14.73
CA GLU A 3 -1.62 5.01 15.65
C GLU A 3 -2.01 4.39 17.00
N ASN A 4 -2.42 3.11 17.01
CA ASN A 4 -2.75 2.39 18.24
C ASN A 4 -1.58 2.32 19.25
N PHE A 5 -0.33 2.38 18.76
CA PHE A 5 0.85 2.20 19.60
C PHE A 5 1.69 3.48 19.76
N GLY A 6 1.62 4.42 18.83
CA GLY A 6 2.38 5.66 18.85
C GLY A 6 3.89 5.50 18.66
N VAL A 7 4.37 4.26 18.45
CA VAL A 7 5.80 3.91 18.26
C VAL A 7 5.97 2.92 17.12
N SER A 8 7.12 2.96 16.45
CA SER A 8 7.45 2.05 15.34
C SER A 8 8.04 0.71 15.79
N ALA A 9 8.51 0.64 17.02
CA ALA A 9 9.05 -0.58 17.61
C ALA A 9 8.57 -0.71 19.06
N ARG A 10 8.14 -1.92 19.42
CA ARG A 10 7.66 -2.25 20.76
C ARG A 10 8.04 -3.68 21.12
N VAL A 11 8.59 -3.87 22.30
CA VAL A 11 8.77 -5.18 22.92
C VAL A 11 7.59 -5.42 23.87
N GLY A 12 6.89 -6.54 23.69
CA GLY A 12 5.81 -7.00 24.59
C GLY A 12 6.29 -8.05 25.55
N ASP A 13 5.41 -8.43 26.50
CA ASP A 13 5.69 -9.46 27.51
C ASP A 13 5.31 -10.88 27.02
N CYS A 14 4.81 -11.01 25.78
CA CYS A 14 4.43 -12.29 25.18
C CYS A 14 5.62 -12.94 24.43
N PRO A 15 5.60 -14.26 24.19
CA PRO A 15 6.67 -14.96 23.49
C PRO A 15 6.70 -14.69 21.96
N PHE A 16 5.83 -13.84 21.46
CA PHE A 16 5.72 -13.52 20.03
C PHE A 16 6.32 -12.16 19.72
N PHE A 17 6.98 -12.08 18.58
CA PHE A 17 7.48 -10.84 18.00
C PHE A 17 6.99 -10.75 16.55
N VAL A 18 6.27 -9.67 16.22
CA VAL A 18 5.80 -9.38 14.86
C VAL A 18 6.73 -8.36 14.25
N ILE A 19 7.27 -8.67 13.07
CA ILE A 19 8.23 -7.82 12.36
C ILE A 19 7.83 -7.65 10.91
N GLU A 20 7.91 -6.42 10.40
CA GLU A 20 7.87 -6.14 8.97
C GLU A 20 9.19 -6.62 8.34
N ALA A 21 9.08 -7.50 7.35
CA ALA A 21 10.22 -8.10 6.69
C ALA A 21 10.59 -7.28 5.44
N ASP A 22 11.76 -6.65 5.50
CA ASP A 22 12.32 -5.80 4.46
C ASP A 22 13.36 -6.60 3.65
N GLU A 23 13.30 -6.54 2.33
CA GLU A 23 14.19 -7.25 1.40
C GLU A 23 15.56 -6.58 1.22
N TYR A 24 15.78 -5.38 1.71
CA TYR A 24 17.08 -4.72 1.68
C TYR A 24 18.17 -5.53 2.35
N ASP A 25 19.41 -5.32 1.91
CA ASP A 25 20.60 -5.98 2.48
C ASP A 25 20.77 -5.67 3.98
N SER A 26 21.39 -6.63 4.68
CA SER A 26 21.53 -6.57 6.15
C SER A 26 22.54 -5.51 6.58
N ALA A 27 23.71 -5.49 5.90
CA ALA A 27 24.82 -4.61 6.24
C ALA A 27 25.84 -4.54 5.08
N PHE A 28 26.80 -3.66 5.19
CA PHE A 28 27.91 -3.52 4.23
C PHE A 28 28.64 -4.85 3.94
N PHE A 29 28.79 -5.68 4.93
CA PHE A 29 29.49 -6.97 4.85
C PHE A 29 28.54 -8.18 4.66
N ASP A 30 27.23 -7.98 4.71
CA ASP A 30 26.23 -9.02 4.46
C ASP A 30 25.16 -8.49 3.50
N LYS A 31 25.30 -8.87 2.23
CA LYS A 31 24.43 -8.45 1.14
C LYS A 31 23.16 -9.29 1.00
N ARG A 32 22.93 -10.24 1.91
CA ARG A 32 21.65 -10.96 1.97
C ARG A 32 20.57 -10.06 2.56
N SER A 33 19.34 -10.25 2.09
CA SER A 33 18.19 -9.54 2.64
C SER A 33 18.04 -9.76 4.14
N LYS A 34 17.67 -8.71 4.90
CA LYS A 34 17.59 -8.73 6.37
C LYS A 34 16.71 -9.86 6.89
N PHE A 35 15.63 -10.16 6.20
CA PHE A 35 14.64 -11.14 6.65
C PHE A 35 15.20 -12.57 6.77
N VAL A 36 16.32 -12.93 6.14
CA VAL A 36 16.94 -14.26 6.32
C VAL A 36 17.45 -14.49 7.76
N HIS A 37 17.62 -13.42 8.53
CA HIS A 37 18.03 -13.48 9.92
C HIS A 37 16.87 -13.68 10.90
N TYR A 38 15.62 -13.43 10.47
CA TYR A 38 14.45 -13.39 11.37
C TYR A 38 13.93 -14.79 11.75
N ARG A 39 14.17 -15.81 10.93
CA ARG A 39 13.74 -17.21 11.17
C ARG A 39 12.27 -17.29 11.61
N PRO A 40 11.32 -16.83 10.80
CA PRO A 40 9.92 -16.75 11.20
C PRO A 40 9.33 -18.16 11.39
N LYS A 41 8.45 -18.29 12.36
CA LYS A 41 7.56 -19.46 12.51
C LYS A 41 6.30 -19.29 11.67
N THR A 42 5.82 -18.07 11.54
CA THR A 42 4.71 -17.69 10.66
C THR A 42 5.25 -16.65 9.67
N LEU A 43 5.16 -16.94 8.39
CA LEU A 43 5.58 -16.05 7.30
C LEU A 43 4.37 -15.65 6.47
N VAL A 44 4.19 -14.34 6.28
CA VAL A 44 3.25 -13.79 5.32
C VAL A 44 4.04 -13.23 4.13
N ILE A 45 3.67 -13.63 2.92
CA ILE A 45 4.14 -13.03 1.67
C ILE A 45 2.92 -12.44 1.00
N ASN A 46 2.71 -11.11 1.13
CA ASN A 46 1.51 -10.44 0.63
C ASN A 46 1.54 -10.23 -0.89
N ASN A 47 2.66 -9.75 -1.40
CA ASN A 47 2.93 -9.58 -2.83
C ASN A 47 4.41 -9.77 -3.09
N LEU A 48 4.75 -10.00 -4.34
CA LEU A 48 6.13 -10.11 -4.78
C LEU A 48 6.20 -9.58 -6.21
N GLU A 49 6.68 -8.36 -6.35
CA GLU A 49 6.82 -7.64 -7.60
C GLU A 49 8.26 -7.13 -7.76
N PHE A 50 8.62 -6.67 -8.95
CA PHE A 50 9.92 -6.06 -9.16
C PHE A 50 9.93 -4.63 -8.64
N ASP A 51 10.71 -4.39 -7.61
CA ASP A 51 11.02 -3.08 -7.06
C ASP A 51 12.50 -3.05 -6.64
N HIS A 52 12.96 -1.94 -6.08
CA HIS A 52 14.36 -1.77 -5.63
C HIS A 52 15.38 -2.09 -6.71
N ALA A 53 15.19 -1.52 -7.91
CA ALA A 53 16.07 -1.71 -9.07
C ALA A 53 17.52 -1.22 -8.83
N ASP A 54 17.75 -0.47 -7.76
CA ASP A 54 19.07 -0.05 -7.29
C ASP A 54 19.89 -1.19 -6.64
N ILE A 55 19.22 -2.25 -6.15
CA ILE A 55 19.89 -3.39 -5.50
C ILE A 55 19.58 -4.75 -6.15
N PHE A 56 18.48 -4.88 -6.89
CA PHE A 56 18.10 -6.10 -7.58
C PHE A 56 18.09 -5.90 -9.09
N ALA A 57 18.73 -6.81 -9.82
CA ALA A 57 18.80 -6.76 -11.27
C ALA A 57 17.43 -7.05 -11.93
N ASP A 58 16.67 -7.96 -11.35
CA ASP A 58 15.39 -8.44 -11.87
C ASP A 58 14.52 -9.11 -10.77
N LEU A 59 13.30 -9.49 -11.14
CA LEU A 59 12.38 -10.21 -10.27
C LEU A 59 12.95 -11.55 -9.78
N SER A 60 13.76 -12.24 -10.59
CA SER A 60 14.35 -13.53 -10.21
C SER A 60 15.37 -13.38 -9.07
N ALA A 61 16.09 -12.26 -9.02
CA ALA A 61 16.97 -11.92 -7.93
C ALA A 61 16.19 -11.76 -6.61
N ILE A 62 15.07 -11.03 -6.64
CA ILE A 62 14.16 -10.88 -5.48
C ILE A 62 13.59 -12.24 -5.07
N GLN A 63 13.05 -13.02 -6.02
CA GLN A 63 12.52 -14.36 -5.75
C GLN A 63 13.56 -15.29 -5.09
N THR A 64 14.84 -15.12 -5.41
CA THR A 64 15.92 -15.88 -4.80
C THR A 64 16.07 -15.53 -3.32
N GLN A 65 16.02 -14.26 -2.97
CA GLN A 65 16.05 -13.83 -1.57
C GLN A 65 14.83 -14.34 -0.79
N PHE A 66 13.63 -14.20 -1.39
CA PHE A 66 12.42 -14.75 -0.77
C PHE A 66 12.46 -16.27 -0.62
N HIS A 67 13.06 -17.00 -1.56
CA HIS A 67 13.27 -18.44 -1.38
C HIS A 67 14.23 -18.73 -0.22
N HIS A 68 15.25 -17.92 0.00
CA HIS A 68 16.10 -18.05 1.19
C HIS A 68 15.28 -17.87 2.48
N LEU A 69 14.35 -16.93 2.52
CA LEU A 69 13.45 -16.74 3.65
C LEU A 69 12.49 -17.93 3.84
N VAL A 70 11.87 -18.42 2.76
CA VAL A 70 10.98 -19.60 2.80
C VAL A 70 11.68 -20.80 3.42
N ARG A 71 12.94 -21.04 3.10
CA ARG A 71 13.75 -22.13 3.67
C ARG A 71 14.03 -22.00 5.17
N MET A 72 13.88 -20.79 5.74
CA MET A 72 14.09 -20.55 7.16
C MET A 72 12.85 -20.86 8.01
N VAL A 73 11.67 -21.00 7.38
CA VAL A 73 10.44 -21.38 8.09
C VAL A 73 10.54 -22.88 8.46
N PRO A 74 10.37 -23.24 9.73
CA PRO A 74 10.46 -24.63 10.16
C PRO A 74 9.28 -25.46 9.64
N GLU A 75 9.42 -26.80 9.63
CA GLU A 75 8.38 -27.74 9.17
C GLU A 75 7.03 -27.53 9.89
N ASN A 76 7.07 -27.22 11.18
CA ASN A 76 5.88 -26.90 11.98
C ASN A 76 5.46 -25.42 11.93
N GLY A 77 6.00 -24.67 10.99
CA GLY A 77 5.63 -23.28 10.69
C GLY A 77 4.52 -23.19 9.65
N LEU A 78 4.12 -21.96 9.35
CA LEU A 78 3.09 -21.64 8.37
C LEU A 78 3.54 -20.54 7.42
N ILE A 79 3.28 -20.74 6.13
CA ILE A 79 3.43 -19.71 5.10
C ILE A 79 2.04 -19.33 4.57
N LEU A 80 1.73 -18.03 4.65
CA LEU A 80 0.48 -17.45 4.19
C LEU A 80 0.74 -16.64 2.92
N THR A 81 -0.09 -16.86 1.89
CA THR A 81 0.07 -16.20 0.58
C THR A 81 -1.27 -15.73 0.04
N PRO A 82 -1.30 -14.70 -0.82
CA PRO A 82 -2.47 -14.43 -1.64
C PRO A 82 -2.73 -15.58 -2.60
N ASN A 83 -3.92 -15.63 -3.17
CA ASN A 83 -4.29 -16.63 -4.17
C ASN A 83 -3.71 -16.24 -5.54
N HIS A 84 -3.22 -17.24 -6.29
CA HIS A 84 -2.82 -17.10 -7.70
C HIS A 84 -1.84 -15.94 -8.01
N THR A 85 -0.81 -15.76 -7.20
CA THR A 85 0.28 -14.82 -7.50
C THR A 85 1.46 -15.58 -8.12
N PRO A 86 1.66 -15.49 -9.47
CA PRO A 86 2.67 -16.30 -10.17
C PRO A 86 4.08 -16.16 -9.60
N SER A 87 4.51 -14.94 -9.27
CA SER A 87 5.84 -14.67 -8.72
C SER A 87 6.08 -15.37 -7.38
N ILE A 88 5.07 -15.43 -6.52
CA ILE A 88 5.12 -16.17 -5.25
C ILE A 88 5.12 -17.67 -5.49
N GLU A 89 4.23 -18.17 -6.37
CA GLU A 89 4.17 -19.60 -6.70
C GLU A 89 5.49 -20.08 -7.29
N ASP A 90 6.12 -19.33 -8.18
CA ASP A 90 7.42 -19.68 -8.75
C ASP A 90 8.54 -19.67 -7.69
N THR A 91 8.46 -18.77 -6.72
CA THR A 91 9.36 -18.77 -5.56
C THR A 91 9.22 -20.04 -4.73
N LEU A 92 7.97 -20.43 -4.43
CA LEU A 92 7.67 -21.60 -3.61
C LEU A 92 7.95 -22.93 -4.33
N LYS A 93 7.86 -22.98 -5.67
CA LYS A 93 8.28 -24.14 -6.50
C LYS A 93 9.79 -24.44 -6.38
N LYS A 94 10.62 -23.45 -6.05
CA LYS A 94 12.05 -23.67 -5.80
C LYS A 94 12.31 -24.56 -4.56
N GLY A 95 11.30 -24.75 -3.70
CA GLY A 95 11.27 -25.61 -2.52
C GLY A 95 10.56 -24.94 -1.34
N CYS A 96 9.57 -25.63 -0.81
CA CYS A 96 8.82 -25.21 0.38
C CYS A 96 8.49 -26.47 1.21
N TRP A 97 8.90 -26.49 2.46
CA TRP A 97 8.77 -27.64 3.36
C TRP A 97 7.81 -27.41 4.51
N SER A 98 7.30 -26.19 4.65
CA SER A 98 6.36 -25.80 5.69
C SER A 98 4.93 -25.86 5.17
N SER A 99 3.95 -25.95 6.08
CA SER A 99 2.53 -25.85 5.74
C SER A 99 2.22 -24.54 5.05
N ARG A 100 1.26 -24.56 4.13
CA ARG A 100 0.82 -23.39 3.37
C ARG A 100 -0.68 -23.19 3.51
N GLN A 101 -1.10 -21.93 3.61
CA GLN A 101 -2.50 -21.52 3.46
C GLN A 101 -2.55 -20.31 2.53
N ALA A 102 -3.67 -20.15 1.81
CA ALA A 102 -3.83 -19.07 0.84
C ALA A 102 -5.17 -18.37 1.00
N LEU A 103 -5.19 -17.09 0.66
CA LEU A 103 -6.45 -16.36 0.48
C LEU A 103 -7.25 -16.98 -0.67
N GLY A 104 -8.58 -16.90 -0.59
CA GLY A 104 -9.49 -17.51 -1.56
C GLY A 104 -9.62 -19.04 -1.45
N LYS A 105 -8.90 -19.66 -0.50
CA LYS A 105 -9.01 -21.08 -0.13
C LYS A 105 -9.41 -21.22 1.32
N GLU A 106 -8.42 -21.32 2.22
CA GLU A 106 -8.68 -21.45 3.66
C GLU A 106 -9.23 -20.13 4.26
N TRP A 107 -8.84 -18.99 3.72
CA TRP A 107 -9.22 -17.66 4.18
C TRP A 107 -9.84 -16.84 3.05
N ALA A 108 -11.02 -16.27 3.31
CA ALA A 108 -11.72 -15.41 2.35
C ALA A 108 -12.47 -14.29 3.08
N ALA A 109 -12.89 -13.28 2.34
CA ALA A 109 -13.79 -12.24 2.82
C ALA A 109 -15.02 -12.14 1.91
N GLU A 110 -16.17 -11.87 2.51
CA GLU A 110 -17.39 -11.48 1.82
C GLU A 110 -17.68 -10.02 2.16
N LEU A 111 -17.54 -9.14 1.16
CA LEU A 111 -17.72 -7.70 1.36
C LEU A 111 -19.16 -7.36 1.69
N ILE A 112 -19.37 -6.62 2.78
CA ILE A 112 -20.64 -5.94 3.10
C ILE A 112 -20.63 -4.59 2.41
N ASN A 113 -19.55 -3.82 2.56
CA ASN A 113 -19.32 -2.58 1.83
C ASN A 113 -18.28 -2.78 0.74
N GLN A 114 -18.58 -2.34 -0.48
CA GLN A 114 -17.71 -2.55 -1.66
C GLN A 114 -16.35 -1.83 -1.54
N ASP A 115 -16.25 -0.82 -0.69
CA ASP A 115 -15.01 -0.11 -0.38
C ASP A 115 -14.08 -0.87 0.58
N GLY A 116 -14.49 -2.03 1.10
CA GLY A 116 -13.72 -2.86 2.04
C GLY A 116 -13.77 -2.39 3.50
N SER A 117 -14.59 -1.37 3.83
CA SER A 117 -14.73 -0.86 5.21
C SER A 117 -15.52 -1.79 6.13
N GLU A 118 -16.27 -2.74 5.58
CA GLU A 118 -17.00 -3.75 6.35
C GLU A 118 -17.11 -5.06 5.55
N PHE A 119 -16.74 -6.20 6.17
CA PHE A 119 -16.75 -7.51 5.52
C PHE A 119 -16.86 -8.64 6.54
N TYR A 120 -17.42 -9.77 6.10
CA TYR A 120 -17.35 -11.03 6.84
C TYR A 120 -16.02 -11.72 6.59
N VAL A 121 -15.46 -12.30 7.67
CA VAL A 121 -14.30 -13.20 7.60
C VAL A 121 -14.79 -14.62 7.42
N VAL A 122 -14.30 -15.30 6.41
CA VAL A 122 -14.62 -16.70 6.10
C VAL A 122 -13.38 -17.55 6.31
N HIS A 123 -13.46 -18.58 7.15
CA HIS A 123 -12.41 -19.55 7.38
C HIS A 123 -12.92 -20.95 7.07
N ASN A 124 -12.25 -21.65 6.15
CA ASN A 124 -12.66 -23.00 5.67
C ASN A 124 -14.13 -23.08 5.25
N GLY A 125 -14.62 -22.05 4.53
CA GLY A 125 -15.99 -21.97 4.04
C GLY A 125 -17.05 -21.58 5.06
N CYS A 126 -16.69 -21.27 6.31
CA CYS A 126 -17.60 -20.83 7.34
C CYS A 126 -17.35 -19.36 7.69
N GLN A 127 -18.42 -18.56 7.79
CA GLN A 127 -18.32 -17.20 8.36
C GLN A 127 -18.00 -17.31 9.86
N VAL A 128 -16.92 -16.64 10.28
CA VAL A 128 -16.40 -16.72 11.67
C VAL A 128 -16.49 -15.38 12.39
N GLY A 129 -16.92 -14.32 11.75
CA GLY A 129 -17.14 -12.99 12.29
C GLY A 129 -17.11 -11.91 11.22
N SER A 130 -17.18 -10.65 11.63
CA SER A 130 -17.09 -9.51 10.72
C SER A 130 -16.13 -8.46 11.26
N VAL A 131 -15.43 -7.78 10.34
CA VAL A 131 -14.59 -6.61 10.63
C VAL A 131 -15.30 -5.38 10.10
N LYS A 132 -15.31 -4.31 10.91
CA LYS A 132 -15.77 -2.98 10.54
C LYS A 132 -14.72 -1.98 10.99
N TRP A 133 -14.16 -1.23 10.04
CA TRP A 133 -13.05 -0.31 10.27
C TRP A 133 -13.06 0.89 9.34
N SER A 134 -12.06 1.76 9.43
CA SER A 134 -11.94 2.94 8.56
C SER A 134 -11.05 2.73 7.31
N LEU A 135 -10.42 1.55 7.16
CA LEU A 135 -9.54 1.28 6.04
C LEU A 135 -10.35 0.97 4.77
N LEU A 136 -9.76 1.30 3.61
CA LEU A 136 -10.38 1.18 2.32
C LEU A 136 -9.58 0.27 1.38
N GLY A 137 -10.29 -0.35 0.43
CA GLY A 137 -9.70 -1.15 -0.64
C GLY A 137 -9.50 -2.62 -0.31
N GLN A 138 -9.59 -3.44 -1.36
CA GLN A 138 -9.44 -4.90 -1.26
C GLN A 138 -8.10 -5.31 -0.66
N HIS A 139 -7.01 -4.58 -0.96
CA HIS A 139 -5.69 -4.87 -0.41
C HIS A 139 -5.65 -4.80 1.13
N ASN A 140 -6.44 -3.92 1.75
CA ASN A 140 -6.55 -3.87 3.21
C ASN A 140 -7.39 -5.02 3.76
N VAL A 141 -8.44 -5.45 3.04
CA VAL A 141 -9.20 -6.66 3.37
C VAL A 141 -8.28 -7.89 3.34
N ASP A 142 -7.46 -8.02 2.31
CA ASP A 142 -6.48 -9.11 2.18
C ASP A 142 -5.44 -9.06 3.31
N ASN A 143 -4.92 -7.89 3.65
CA ASN A 143 -4.03 -7.69 4.79
C ASN A 143 -4.69 -8.09 6.12
N ALA A 144 -5.98 -7.79 6.30
CA ALA A 144 -6.75 -8.22 7.48
C ALA A 144 -6.82 -9.73 7.59
N LEU A 145 -7.14 -10.42 6.49
CA LEU A 145 -7.20 -11.89 6.46
C LEU A 145 -5.84 -12.51 6.81
N MET A 146 -4.74 -11.96 6.25
CA MET A 146 -3.38 -12.38 6.57
C MET A 146 -3.04 -12.15 8.05
N ALA A 147 -3.45 -11.02 8.62
CA ALA A 147 -3.23 -10.72 10.04
C ALA A 147 -4.02 -11.67 10.95
N ILE A 148 -5.31 -11.91 10.64
CA ILE A 148 -6.15 -12.88 11.38
C ILE A 148 -5.56 -14.28 11.31
N ALA A 149 -5.19 -14.74 10.10
CA ALA A 149 -4.61 -16.06 9.89
C ALA A 149 -3.29 -16.24 10.66
N SER A 150 -2.44 -15.20 10.66
CA SER A 150 -1.17 -15.21 11.40
C SER A 150 -1.39 -15.27 12.91
N ALA A 151 -2.31 -14.46 13.43
CA ALA A 151 -2.68 -14.43 14.85
C ALA A 151 -3.28 -15.78 15.27
N HIS A 152 -4.14 -16.36 14.44
CA HIS A 152 -4.74 -17.68 14.69
C HIS A 152 -3.68 -18.79 14.75
N HIS A 153 -2.70 -18.78 13.83
CA HIS A 153 -1.57 -19.72 13.88
C HIS A 153 -0.69 -19.53 15.12
N ALA A 154 -0.63 -18.31 15.66
CA ALA A 154 0.05 -18.01 16.92
C ALA A 154 -0.78 -18.40 18.18
N GLY A 155 -2.00 -18.90 18.02
CA GLY A 155 -2.88 -19.36 19.10
C GLY A 155 -3.89 -18.32 19.60
N VAL A 156 -4.04 -17.18 18.89
CA VAL A 156 -5.11 -16.21 19.19
C VAL A 156 -6.44 -16.77 18.67
N THR A 157 -7.51 -16.61 19.44
CA THR A 157 -8.84 -17.03 18.99
C THR A 157 -9.33 -16.18 17.84
N LEU A 158 -10.16 -16.73 16.95
CA LEU A 158 -10.71 -15.96 15.82
C LEU A 158 -11.55 -14.76 16.29
N PRO A 159 -12.42 -14.88 17.30
CA PRO A 159 -13.13 -13.71 17.81
C PRO A 159 -12.21 -12.58 18.28
N ASP A 160 -11.15 -12.90 19.04
CA ASP A 160 -10.20 -11.89 19.54
C ASP A 160 -9.40 -11.23 18.40
N ALA A 161 -8.98 -12.02 17.41
CA ALA A 161 -8.24 -11.49 16.25
C ALA A 161 -9.11 -10.55 15.40
N ILE A 162 -10.38 -10.89 15.19
CA ILE A 162 -11.36 -10.10 14.45
C ILE A 162 -11.73 -8.82 15.21
N ASP A 163 -11.97 -8.92 16.51
CA ASP A 163 -12.27 -7.76 17.36
C ASP A 163 -11.10 -6.76 17.37
N ALA A 164 -9.88 -7.25 17.50
CA ALA A 164 -8.69 -6.41 17.48
C ALA A 164 -8.56 -5.56 16.19
N LEU A 165 -8.95 -6.10 15.03
CA LEU A 165 -8.95 -5.36 13.77
C LEU A 165 -10.02 -4.28 13.70
N SER A 166 -11.18 -4.51 14.32
CA SER A 166 -12.24 -3.48 14.41
C SER A 166 -11.81 -2.26 15.26
N HIS A 167 -10.78 -2.42 16.09
CA HIS A 167 -10.18 -1.35 16.88
C HIS A 167 -8.87 -0.80 16.28
N PHE A 168 -8.45 -1.30 15.13
CA PHE A 168 -7.23 -0.85 14.46
C PHE A 168 -7.42 0.53 13.81
N LYS A 169 -6.57 1.50 14.19
CA LYS A 169 -6.66 2.91 13.77
C LYS A 169 -5.85 3.27 12.53
N ASN A 170 -5.26 2.28 11.86
CA ASN A 170 -4.41 2.49 10.70
C ASN A 170 -2.95 2.94 11.04
N VAL A 171 -2.19 3.13 10.01
CA VAL A 171 -0.83 3.66 10.02
C VAL A 171 -0.85 5.03 9.34
N LYS A 172 -0.08 5.97 9.85
CA LYS A 172 0.08 7.29 9.20
C LYS A 172 0.45 7.13 7.73
N ARG A 173 -0.07 8.04 6.91
CA ARG A 173 0.17 8.07 5.47
C ARG A 173 -0.37 6.83 4.73
N ARG A 174 -1.49 6.28 5.17
CA ARG A 174 -2.28 5.27 4.47
C ARG A 174 -3.72 5.76 4.39
N MET A 175 -4.06 6.49 3.31
CA MET A 175 -5.33 7.19 3.13
C MET A 175 -5.67 8.10 4.34
N GLU A 176 -4.64 8.72 4.94
CA GLU A 176 -4.77 9.62 6.09
C GLU A 176 -5.46 10.90 5.64
N ILE A 177 -6.60 11.24 6.25
CA ILE A 177 -7.27 12.51 5.99
C ILE A 177 -6.47 13.64 6.66
N LYS A 178 -5.94 14.55 5.86
CA LYS A 178 -5.16 15.72 6.34
C LYS A 178 -6.04 16.90 6.67
N GLY A 179 -7.21 17.00 6.07
CA GLY A 179 -8.19 18.04 6.32
C GLY A 179 -9.33 18.04 5.32
N ASN A 180 -10.33 18.88 5.60
CA ASN A 180 -11.44 19.18 4.70
C ASN A 180 -11.64 20.69 4.72
N VAL A 181 -11.73 21.30 3.55
CA VAL A 181 -11.98 22.73 3.35
C VAL A 181 -13.03 22.85 2.26
N ASP A 182 -14.13 23.53 2.53
CA ASP A 182 -15.25 23.76 1.56
C ASP A 182 -15.72 22.46 0.88
N GLY A 183 -15.88 21.38 1.67
CA GLY A 183 -16.29 20.09 1.12
C GLY A 183 -15.18 19.33 0.40
N ILE A 184 -14.01 19.94 0.14
CA ILE A 184 -12.86 19.32 -0.50
C ILE A 184 -12.04 18.56 0.55
N THR A 185 -11.92 17.24 0.39
CA THR A 185 -11.17 16.40 1.32
C THR A 185 -9.77 16.11 0.79
N VAL A 186 -8.72 16.36 1.61
CA VAL A 186 -7.31 16.11 1.25
C VAL A 186 -6.81 14.89 2.00
N TYR A 187 -6.23 13.93 1.26
CA TYR A 187 -5.67 12.69 1.77
C TYR A 187 -4.15 12.64 1.56
N ASP A 188 -3.46 11.90 2.43
CA ASP A 188 -2.04 11.54 2.31
C ASP A 188 -1.91 10.01 2.21
N ASP A 189 -1.23 9.52 1.17
CA ASP A 189 -0.94 8.10 1.00
C ASP A 189 0.52 7.86 0.60
N PHE A 190 1.05 6.72 1.00
CA PHE A 190 2.44 6.33 0.72
C PHE A 190 2.61 5.63 -0.63
N ALA A 191 1.54 5.41 -1.39
CA ALA A 191 1.59 4.74 -2.68
C ALA A 191 2.58 5.44 -3.62
N HIS A 192 3.49 4.67 -4.22
CA HIS A 192 4.53 5.15 -5.11
C HIS A 192 4.95 4.12 -6.17
N HIS A 193 4.30 2.95 -6.21
CA HIS A 193 4.44 1.91 -7.21
C HIS A 193 3.12 1.80 -7.99
N PRO A 194 3.11 1.50 -9.31
CA PRO A 194 1.87 1.46 -10.10
C PRO A 194 0.75 0.61 -9.47
N THR A 195 1.06 -0.58 -8.97
CA THR A 195 0.09 -1.44 -8.29
C THR A 195 -0.49 -0.76 -7.05
N ALA A 196 0.36 -0.13 -6.22
CA ALA A 196 -0.09 0.56 -5.00
C ALA A 196 -0.96 1.78 -5.35
N ILE A 197 -0.59 2.57 -6.37
CA ILE A 197 -1.38 3.71 -6.86
C ILE A 197 -2.76 3.23 -7.31
N ALA A 198 -2.82 2.19 -8.14
CA ALA A 198 -4.07 1.65 -8.66
C ALA A 198 -4.99 1.12 -7.55
N THR A 199 -4.45 0.37 -6.59
CA THR A 199 -5.24 -0.20 -5.49
C THR A 199 -5.73 0.86 -4.51
N THR A 200 -4.94 1.90 -4.24
CA THR A 200 -5.34 3.04 -3.40
C THR A 200 -6.46 3.84 -4.05
N LEU A 201 -6.32 4.16 -5.35
CA LEU A 201 -7.36 4.88 -6.11
C LEU A 201 -8.65 4.05 -6.25
N ASP A 202 -8.56 2.74 -6.48
CA ASP A 202 -9.73 1.85 -6.52
C ASP A 202 -10.49 1.87 -5.18
N GLY A 203 -9.76 1.80 -4.06
CA GLY A 203 -10.36 1.90 -2.72
C GLY A 203 -11.07 3.23 -2.50
N LEU A 204 -10.44 4.35 -2.87
CA LEU A 204 -11.04 5.68 -2.77
C LEU A 204 -12.26 5.80 -3.70
N ARG A 205 -12.17 5.37 -4.95
CA ARG A 205 -13.28 5.39 -5.92
C ARG A 205 -14.51 4.64 -5.41
N LYS A 206 -14.33 3.47 -4.84
CA LYS A 206 -15.42 2.69 -4.22
C LYS A 206 -16.04 3.40 -3.02
N LYS A 207 -15.25 4.18 -2.28
CA LYS A 207 -15.71 4.97 -1.14
C LYS A 207 -16.54 6.18 -1.57
N VAL A 208 -16.04 6.92 -2.57
CA VAL A 208 -16.62 8.24 -2.94
C VAL A 208 -17.62 8.15 -4.09
N GLY A 209 -17.74 6.99 -4.74
CA GLY A 209 -18.67 6.75 -5.85
C GLY A 209 -18.34 7.63 -7.06
N HIS A 210 -19.19 8.56 -7.40
CA HIS A 210 -19.05 9.45 -8.57
C HIS A 210 -18.39 10.80 -8.25
N ALA A 211 -18.04 11.08 -7.00
CA ALA A 211 -17.32 12.30 -6.65
C ALA A 211 -15.94 12.33 -7.33
N ARG A 212 -15.47 13.52 -7.70
CA ARG A 212 -14.21 13.66 -8.42
C ARG A 212 -13.01 13.34 -7.53
N ILE A 213 -12.05 12.62 -8.11
CA ILE A 213 -10.75 12.32 -7.49
C ILE A 213 -9.67 13.04 -8.28
N LEU A 214 -9.01 14.00 -7.64
CA LEU A 214 -7.82 14.70 -8.14
C LEU A 214 -6.60 14.02 -7.54
N ALA A 215 -5.87 13.24 -8.33
CA ALA A 215 -4.70 12.50 -7.88
C ALA A 215 -3.42 13.35 -8.04
N VAL A 216 -2.64 13.44 -6.98
CA VAL A 216 -1.36 14.17 -6.97
C VAL A 216 -0.23 13.17 -6.67
N LEU A 217 0.76 13.08 -7.53
CA LEU A 217 1.81 12.07 -7.44
C LEU A 217 3.22 12.67 -7.53
N GLU A 218 4.09 12.23 -6.60
CA GLU A 218 5.54 12.45 -6.64
C GLU A 218 6.26 11.14 -6.96
N PRO A 219 6.78 10.91 -8.18
CA PRO A 219 7.56 9.74 -8.55
C PRO A 219 9.00 9.86 -8.01
N ARG A 220 9.20 9.54 -6.74
CA ARG A 220 10.43 9.83 -6.01
C ARG A 220 11.35 8.62 -5.81
N SER A 221 10.81 7.40 -5.75
CA SER A 221 11.63 6.19 -5.49
C SER A 221 12.70 6.01 -6.56
N ASN A 222 13.81 5.36 -6.21
CA ASN A 222 14.88 5.07 -7.17
C ASN A 222 14.35 4.31 -8.39
N THR A 223 13.52 3.30 -8.18
CA THR A 223 12.88 2.52 -9.25
C THR A 223 12.07 3.41 -10.20
N MET A 224 11.31 4.38 -9.65
CA MET A 224 10.55 5.34 -10.46
C MET A 224 11.46 6.29 -11.23
N LYS A 225 12.51 6.84 -10.59
CA LYS A 225 13.48 7.73 -11.24
C LYS A 225 14.24 7.04 -12.38
N MET A 226 14.57 5.77 -12.23
CA MET A 226 15.20 4.94 -13.27
C MET A 226 14.25 4.58 -14.43
N GLY A 227 12.96 4.89 -14.35
CA GLY A 227 11.98 4.66 -15.41
C GLY A 227 11.55 3.21 -15.60
N VAL A 228 11.78 2.34 -14.62
CA VAL A 228 11.39 0.91 -14.69
C VAL A 228 9.90 0.75 -14.99
N HIS A 229 9.07 1.61 -14.45
CA HIS A 229 7.60 1.56 -14.58
C HIS A 229 7.02 2.57 -15.58
N LYS A 230 7.85 3.27 -16.39
CA LYS A 230 7.40 4.35 -17.28
C LYS A 230 6.27 3.95 -18.22
N ASP A 231 6.29 2.71 -18.73
CA ASP A 231 5.32 2.22 -19.71
C ASP A 231 3.99 1.74 -19.07
N THR A 232 3.97 1.52 -17.77
CA THR A 232 2.79 1.04 -17.03
C THR A 232 2.19 2.10 -16.11
N LEU A 233 2.94 3.19 -15.86
CA LEU A 233 2.57 4.20 -14.88
C LEU A 233 1.24 4.89 -15.22
N ALA A 234 1.04 5.29 -16.47
CA ALA A 234 -0.18 5.97 -16.92
C ALA A 234 -1.46 5.13 -16.74
N GLY A 235 -1.35 3.81 -16.76
CA GLY A 235 -2.48 2.91 -16.48
C GLY A 235 -2.86 2.81 -15.01
N ALA A 236 -1.99 3.27 -14.10
CA ALA A 236 -2.20 3.10 -12.66
C ALA A 236 -3.26 4.04 -12.07
N TRP A 237 -3.62 5.11 -12.75
CA TRP A 237 -4.56 6.12 -12.23
C TRP A 237 -5.88 6.24 -12.99
N HIS A 238 -6.30 5.21 -13.70
CA HIS A 238 -7.57 5.16 -14.45
C HIS A 238 -8.83 5.42 -13.58
N GLN A 239 -8.72 5.31 -12.25
CA GLN A 239 -9.79 5.62 -11.30
C GLN A 239 -9.80 7.08 -10.84
N ALA A 240 -8.78 7.87 -11.20
CA ALA A 240 -8.78 9.31 -10.98
C ALA A 240 -9.50 10.05 -12.13
N ASP A 241 -10.10 11.20 -11.84
CA ASP A 241 -10.72 12.06 -12.84
C ASP A 241 -9.70 13.02 -13.45
N GLU A 242 -8.67 13.39 -12.69
CA GLU A 242 -7.57 14.26 -13.14
C GLU A 242 -6.31 13.99 -12.32
N VAL A 243 -5.12 14.14 -12.94
CA VAL A 243 -3.85 13.79 -12.35
C VAL A 243 -2.85 14.94 -12.43
N PHE A 244 -2.21 15.26 -11.31
CA PHE A 244 -1.20 16.30 -11.15
C PHE A 244 0.12 15.66 -10.75
N LEU A 245 1.10 15.68 -11.65
CA LEU A 245 2.39 15.01 -11.47
C LEU A 245 3.48 16.01 -11.17
N PHE A 246 4.28 15.72 -10.18
CA PHE A 246 5.55 16.41 -9.96
C PHE A 246 6.64 15.72 -10.79
N GLU A 247 7.29 16.43 -11.70
CA GLU A 247 8.43 15.94 -12.48
C GLU A 247 9.73 16.44 -11.84
N PRO A 248 10.45 15.59 -11.07
CA PRO A 248 11.73 15.96 -10.48
C PRO A 248 12.78 16.23 -11.56
N SER A 249 13.67 17.18 -11.31
CA SER A 249 14.75 17.52 -12.26
C SER A 249 15.86 16.46 -12.38
N ASP A 250 15.88 15.48 -11.47
CA ASP A 250 16.86 14.40 -11.38
C ASP A 250 16.31 13.04 -11.88
N MET A 251 15.32 13.07 -12.76
CA MET A 251 14.83 11.87 -13.45
C MET A 251 15.65 11.55 -14.70
N ASP A 252 15.90 10.27 -14.94
CA ASP A 252 16.64 9.80 -16.12
C ASP A 252 15.79 9.76 -17.40
N TRP A 253 14.49 10.07 -17.29
CA TRP A 253 13.50 10.03 -18.37
C TRP A 253 12.48 11.16 -18.22
N SER A 254 11.76 11.51 -19.30
CA SER A 254 10.70 12.53 -19.23
C SER A 254 9.38 11.93 -18.84
N LEU A 255 8.86 12.36 -17.69
CA LEU A 255 7.54 11.96 -17.19
C LEU A 255 6.43 12.46 -18.11
N SER A 256 6.50 13.69 -18.54
CA SER A 256 5.52 14.31 -19.44
C SER A 256 5.41 13.57 -20.78
N LEU A 257 6.52 13.05 -21.33
CA LEU A 257 6.48 12.24 -22.55
C LEU A 257 5.85 10.85 -22.32
N ALA A 258 6.18 10.21 -21.20
CA ALA A 258 5.65 8.87 -20.89
C ALA A 258 4.14 8.86 -20.64
N VAL A 259 3.59 9.96 -20.11
CA VAL A 259 2.15 10.06 -19.82
C VAL A 259 1.35 10.79 -20.89
N ALA A 260 1.96 11.19 -21.99
CA ALA A 260 1.30 11.91 -23.08
C ALA A 260 0.09 11.17 -23.69
N HIS A 261 0.04 9.85 -23.52
CA HIS A 261 -1.06 8.99 -23.98
C HIS A 261 -1.98 8.53 -22.85
N SER A 262 -1.91 9.16 -21.67
CA SER A 262 -2.84 8.87 -20.57
C SER A 262 -4.28 9.17 -21.00
N GLU A 263 -5.19 8.24 -20.77
CA GLU A 263 -6.62 8.44 -21.00
C GLU A 263 -7.23 9.41 -19.97
N THR A 264 -6.66 9.48 -18.77
CA THR A 264 -7.02 10.45 -17.75
C THR A 264 -6.30 11.77 -17.99
N PRO A 265 -6.97 12.93 -17.94
CA PRO A 265 -6.31 14.24 -18.02
C PRO A 265 -5.15 14.33 -17.03
N THR A 266 -3.96 14.60 -17.53
CA THR A 266 -2.72 14.53 -16.75
C THR A 266 -1.86 15.77 -16.99
N HIS A 267 -1.46 16.43 -15.90
CA HIS A 267 -0.66 17.66 -15.92
C HIS A 267 0.68 17.42 -15.22
N CYS A 268 1.77 17.85 -15.83
CA CYS A 268 3.12 17.73 -15.28
C CYS A 268 3.65 19.10 -14.86
N PHE A 269 4.26 19.16 -13.67
CA PHE A 269 4.81 20.38 -13.07
C PHE A 269 6.20 20.12 -12.52
N ASN A 270 7.05 21.12 -12.55
CA ASN A 270 8.42 21.06 -12.02
C ASN A 270 8.61 21.78 -10.67
N ASN A 271 7.54 22.35 -10.12
CA ASN A 271 7.53 22.92 -8.77
C ASN A 271 6.18 22.70 -8.09
N ILE A 272 6.22 22.71 -6.75
CA ILE A 272 5.06 22.39 -5.91
C ILE A 272 4.04 23.54 -5.92
N GLU A 273 4.49 24.77 -5.98
CA GLU A 273 3.63 25.96 -5.97
C GLU A 273 2.67 25.95 -7.16
N ASN A 274 3.14 25.54 -8.33
CA ASN A 274 2.29 25.44 -9.52
C ASN A 274 1.28 24.28 -9.41
N ILE A 275 1.63 23.17 -8.76
CA ILE A 275 0.68 22.07 -8.49
C ILE A 275 -0.41 22.59 -7.56
N VAL A 276 -0.03 23.25 -6.46
CA VAL A 276 -0.98 23.80 -5.49
C VAL A 276 -1.92 24.81 -6.17
N GLN A 277 -1.39 25.73 -6.98
CA GLN A 277 -2.21 26.70 -7.68
C GLN A 277 -3.18 26.03 -8.66
N ALA A 278 -2.71 25.08 -9.47
CA ALA A 278 -3.54 24.35 -10.42
C ALA A 278 -4.65 23.54 -9.70
N LEU A 279 -4.34 22.92 -8.58
CA LEU A 279 -5.34 22.22 -7.75
C LEU A 279 -6.41 23.15 -7.23
N VAL A 280 -6.00 24.31 -6.68
CA VAL A 280 -6.94 25.32 -6.15
C VAL A 280 -7.82 25.90 -7.24
N ASP A 281 -7.28 26.12 -8.44
CA ASP A 281 -8.06 26.63 -9.59
C ASP A 281 -9.04 25.59 -10.16
N THR A 282 -8.77 24.28 -9.93
CA THR A 282 -9.54 23.15 -10.48
C THR A 282 -10.55 22.60 -9.50
N ALA A 283 -10.21 22.56 -8.21
CA ALA A 283 -11.00 21.87 -7.17
C ALA A 283 -12.35 22.57 -6.90
N GLN A 284 -13.35 21.75 -6.62
CA GLN A 284 -14.74 22.17 -6.35
C GLN A 284 -15.28 21.45 -5.12
N ASP A 285 -16.35 21.98 -4.53
CA ASP A 285 -17.07 21.33 -3.44
C ASP A 285 -17.40 19.86 -3.77
N GLY A 286 -17.12 18.97 -2.83
CA GLY A 286 -17.30 17.53 -2.98
C GLY A 286 -16.11 16.78 -3.61
N ASP A 287 -15.04 17.46 -4.01
CA ASP A 287 -13.85 16.83 -4.58
C ASP A 287 -12.97 16.15 -3.51
N HIS A 288 -12.21 15.13 -3.96
CA HIS A 288 -11.25 14.39 -3.16
C HIS A 288 -9.86 14.54 -3.75
N ILE A 289 -8.94 15.20 -3.04
CA ILE A 289 -7.54 15.36 -3.43
C ILE A 289 -6.71 14.27 -2.76
N LEU A 290 -6.17 13.33 -3.53
CA LEU A 290 -5.33 12.25 -3.04
C LEU A 290 -3.87 12.51 -3.38
N VAL A 291 -3.07 12.82 -2.36
CA VAL A 291 -1.62 13.03 -2.52
C VAL A 291 -0.88 11.72 -2.23
N MET A 292 -0.09 11.27 -3.19
CA MET A 292 0.67 10.02 -3.13
C MET A 292 2.17 10.26 -3.27
N SER A 293 2.95 9.90 -2.25
CA SER A 293 4.41 10.03 -2.23
C SER A 293 5.03 9.17 -1.15
N ASN A 294 6.20 8.59 -1.38
CA ASN A 294 7.01 7.95 -0.35
C ASN A 294 7.96 8.93 0.39
N GLY A 295 7.86 10.22 0.12
CA GLY A 295 8.62 11.30 0.76
C GLY A 295 7.76 12.32 1.47
N GLY A 296 8.36 13.42 1.90
CA GLY A 296 7.65 14.53 2.55
C GLY A 296 6.93 15.46 1.58
N PHE A 297 7.16 15.35 0.29
CA PHE A 297 6.60 16.14 -0.81
C PHE A 297 6.52 17.64 -0.48
N GLY A 298 7.60 18.20 0.07
CA GLY A 298 7.69 19.62 0.41
C GLY A 298 6.60 20.17 1.32
N GLY A 299 5.87 19.30 2.04
CA GLY A 299 4.73 19.70 2.87
C GLY A 299 3.50 20.15 2.08
N ILE A 300 3.32 19.64 0.86
CA ILE A 300 2.27 20.02 -0.09
C ILE A 300 0.85 19.96 0.52
N HIS A 301 0.57 19.02 1.43
CA HIS A 301 -0.74 18.90 2.07
C HIS A 301 -1.15 20.18 2.80
N SER A 302 -0.24 20.74 3.60
CA SER A 302 -0.46 21.99 4.35
C SER A 302 -0.62 23.18 3.40
N GLN A 303 0.14 23.19 2.30
CA GLN A 303 0.04 24.24 1.28
C GLN A 303 -1.31 24.19 0.56
N ILE A 304 -1.79 23.01 0.16
CA ILE A 304 -3.12 22.82 -0.46
C ILE A 304 -4.20 23.31 0.50
N LEU A 305 -4.23 22.82 1.74
CA LEU A 305 -5.24 23.20 2.72
C LEU A 305 -5.25 24.71 2.99
N SER A 306 -4.06 25.33 3.13
CA SER A 306 -3.93 26.77 3.34
C SER A 306 -4.41 27.58 2.14
N ALA A 307 -4.11 27.14 0.91
CA ALA A 307 -4.47 27.82 -0.31
C ALA A 307 -6.00 27.73 -0.58
N LEU A 308 -6.62 26.57 -0.34
CA LEU A 308 -8.08 26.40 -0.40
C LEU A 308 -8.78 27.32 0.59
N SER A 309 -8.33 27.35 1.86
CA SER A 309 -8.90 28.23 2.89
C SER A 309 -8.75 29.74 2.57
N ALA A 310 -7.68 30.12 1.86
CA ALA A 310 -7.47 31.50 1.45
C ALA A 310 -8.36 31.91 0.26
N GLN A 311 -8.78 30.96 -0.56
CA GLN A 311 -9.73 31.18 -1.66
C GLN A 311 -11.15 31.41 -1.13
N GLU A 312 -11.58 30.61 -0.14
CA GLU A 312 -12.87 30.75 0.56
C GLU A 312 -13.08 32.17 1.13
N GLN A 313 -12.03 32.76 1.71
CA GLN A 313 -12.11 34.12 2.31
C GLN A 313 -12.22 35.24 1.26
N LYS A 314 -12.03 34.94 -0.03
CA LYS A 314 -12.11 35.93 -1.12
C LYS A 314 -13.39 35.82 -1.94
N ALA A 315 -14.14 34.74 -1.83
CA ALA A 315 -15.42 34.50 -2.51
C ALA A 315 -16.58 34.97 -1.65
#